data_0432518ed3f4a8b85133763b74cc8234
#
_entry.id   0432518ed3f4a8b85133763b74cc8234
#
_cell.length_a   1.000
_cell.length_b   1.000
_cell.length_c   1.000
_cell.angle_alpha   90.00
_cell.angle_beta   90.00
_cell.angle_gamma   90.00
#
_symmetry.space_group_name_H-M   'P 1'
#
loop_
_entity.id
_entity.type
_entity.pdbx_description
1 polymer ?
#
loop_
_entity_poly.entity_id
_entity_poly.type
_entity_poly.pdbx_seq_one_letter_code
_entity_poly.pdbx_strand_id
1 'polypeptide(L)'
;VILLVTNKRDLTTDFIVVELRRRGRAFHRLNTEDMPQASVRFDPRAGGRWAIETSALDLRLEDVGAAYYRRPGPPEPAEARDEATARYLADEWSAVTKALWNALEGRWLSSPFAILRAEDKPRQLAMASALGFDVPETLISNDFAAASAFVAKAGAIGKPLRHSLVERGDAGEVLFTARLDPLRPMDRTAVSLAPVIYQREVRKAYDVRATVIGDRVFAAAIHSQDHDETEVDWRSGTRLDLRHEAIELPADIIDKCRALTQKLDLRYGAIDLIADQDGRYWFLEINPNGQWAWIERRTGLPLASAIVDELETIAA
;
A
#
# COMPACT_ATOMS: atom_id res chain seq x y z
N VAL A 1 13.07 0.60 21.65
CA VAL A 1 11.71 1.14 21.47
C VAL A 1 11.24 0.88 20.06
N ILE A 2 9.93 0.62 19.85
CA ILE A 2 9.30 0.52 18.52
C ILE A 2 8.71 1.88 18.13
N LEU A 3 9.02 2.38 16.94
CA LEU A 3 8.51 3.63 16.43
C LEU A 3 7.39 3.38 15.40
N LEU A 4 6.20 3.91 15.64
CA LEU A 4 5.05 3.86 14.73
C LEU A 4 4.90 5.19 14.02
N VAL A 5 5.31 5.25 12.75
CA VAL A 5 5.20 6.45 11.91
C VAL A 5 3.93 6.38 11.08
N THR A 6 3.01 7.30 11.35
CA THR A 6 1.66 7.27 10.76
C THR A 6 1.05 8.68 10.68
N ASN A 7 -0.26 8.74 10.56
CA ASN A 7 -1.08 9.95 10.59
C ASN A 7 -2.12 9.90 11.73
N LYS A 8 -2.73 11.05 12.03
CA LYS A 8 -3.71 11.21 13.13
C LYS A 8 -4.97 10.35 12.94
N ARG A 9 -5.33 10.03 11.70
CA ARG A 9 -6.60 9.34 11.34
C ARG A 9 -6.42 7.84 11.05
N ASP A 10 -5.19 7.32 11.20
CA ASP A 10 -4.93 5.91 10.88
C ASP A 10 -5.38 4.96 11.98
N LEU A 11 -6.58 4.44 11.84
CA LEU A 11 -7.15 3.42 12.72
C LEU A 11 -6.43 2.05 12.59
N THR A 12 -5.73 1.81 11.49
CA THR A 12 -5.01 0.53 11.28
C THR A 12 -3.83 0.42 12.24
N THR A 13 -3.11 1.50 12.51
CA THR A 13 -2.02 1.54 13.50
C THR A 13 -2.53 1.33 14.92
N ASP A 14 -3.78 1.66 15.22
CA ASP A 14 -4.35 1.43 16.57
C ASP A 14 -4.38 -0.06 16.93
N PHE A 15 -4.56 -0.96 15.98
CA PHE A 15 -4.45 -2.41 16.22
C PHE A 15 -3.03 -2.81 16.66
N ILE A 16 -2.01 -2.19 16.08
CA ILE A 16 -0.60 -2.40 16.51
C ILE A 16 -0.39 -1.86 17.92
N VAL A 17 -0.93 -0.66 18.22
CA VAL A 17 -0.86 -0.07 19.56
C VAL A 17 -1.50 -0.97 20.60
N VAL A 18 -2.67 -1.53 20.34
CA VAL A 18 -3.37 -2.46 21.22
C VAL A 18 -2.51 -3.72 21.47
N GLU A 19 -1.93 -4.28 20.41
CA GLU A 19 -1.11 -5.49 20.51
C GLU A 19 0.21 -5.23 21.27
N LEU A 20 0.90 -4.11 21.01
CA LEU A 20 2.10 -3.72 21.73
C LEU A 20 1.83 -3.51 23.24
N ARG A 21 0.71 -2.86 23.57
CA ARG A 21 0.27 -2.70 24.99
C ARG A 21 -0.01 -4.05 25.63
N ARG A 22 -0.71 -4.94 24.93
CA ARG A 22 -1.00 -6.30 25.41
C ARG A 22 0.29 -7.07 25.74
N ARG A 23 1.36 -6.85 24.96
CA ARG A 23 2.68 -7.48 25.16
C ARG A 23 3.58 -6.71 26.15
N GLY A 24 3.16 -5.57 26.65
CA GLY A 24 3.98 -4.72 27.53
C GLY A 24 5.21 -4.12 26.83
N ARG A 25 5.14 -3.91 25.50
CA ARG A 25 6.24 -3.36 24.71
C ARG A 25 6.23 -1.83 24.68
N ALA A 26 7.40 -1.23 24.85
CA ALA A 26 7.56 0.22 24.74
C ALA A 26 7.50 0.63 23.26
N PHE A 27 6.71 1.66 22.99
CA PHE A 27 6.56 2.22 21.64
C PHE A 27 6.31 3.72 21.69
N HIS A 28 6.62 4.40 20.59
CA HIS A 28 6.21 5.76 20.32
C HIS A 28 5.37 5.81 19.03
N ARG A 29 4.32 6.64 19.03
CA ARG A 29 3.55 6.97 17.84
C ARG A 29 3.91 8.37 17.38
N LEU A 30 4.42 8.50 16.16
CA LEU A 30 4.75 9.74 15.51
C LEU A 30 3.76 10.00 14.38
N ASN A 31 2.85 10.94 14.58
CA ASN A 31 2.00 11.43 13.50
C ASN A 31 2.76 12.56 12.79
N THR A 32 3.01 12.40 11.51
CA THR A 32 3.88 13.33 10.77
C THR A 32 3.29 14.72 10.60
N GLU A 33 1.97 14.86 10.68
CA GLU A 33 1.28 16.15 10.70
C GLU A 33 1.71 17.02 11.90
N ASP A 34 2.12 16.39 13.02
CA ASP A 34 2.57 17.09 14.24
C ASP A 34 4.06 17.48 14.23
N MET A 35 4.81 17.03 13.22
CA MET A 35 6.25 17.32 13.12
C MET A 35 6.59 18.83 13.20
N PRO A 36 5.82 19.75 12.57
CA PRO A 36 6.10 21.18 12.67
C PRO A 36 5.96 21.77 14.08
N GLN A 37 5.37 21.03 15.01
CA GLN A 37 5.24 21.43 16.43
C GLN A 37 6.35 20.83 17.29
N ALA A 38 7.20 19.97 16.71
CA ALA A 38 8.29 19.32 17.41
C ALA A 38 9.56 20.20 17.42
N SER A 39 10.34 20.08 18.49
CA SER A 39 11.75 20.47 18.46
C SER A 39 12.55 19.32 17.87
N VAL A 40 13.23 19.57 16.75
CA VAL A 40 14.07 18.58 16.08
C VAL A 40 15.52 19.04 16.13
N ARG A 41 16.40 18.17 16.59
CA ARG A 41 17.84 18.46 16.72
C ARG A 41 18.65 17.35 16.05
N PHE A 42 19.66 17.78 15.30
CA PHE A 42 20.70 16.92 14.74
C PHE A 42 22.08 17.50 15.03
N ASP A 43 22.94 16.72 15.66
CA ASP A 43 24.33 17.12 15.90
C ASP A 43 25.31 16.16 15.23
N PRO A 44 25.95 16.58 14.12
CA PRO A 44 26.94 15.74 13.43
C PRO A 44 28.19 15.46 14.29
N ARG A 45 28.52 16.34 15.25
CA ARG A 45 29.67 16.17 16.16
C ARG A 45 29.37 15.15 17.27
N ALA A 46 28.11 14.96 17.62
CA ALA A 46 27.65 13.95 18.56
C ALA A 46 27.36 12.61 17.87
N GLY A 47 28.02 12.30 16.77
CA GLY A 47 27.87 11.05 16.03
C GLY A 47 26.63 11.00 15.13
N GLY A 48 26.10 12.18 14.72
CA GLY A 48 24.96 12.26 13.82
C GLY A 48 23.64 11.84 14.49
N ARG A 49 23.46 12.15 15.76
CA ARG A 49 22.29 11.77 16.55
C ARG A 49 21.12 12.71 16.31
N TRP A 50 19.94 12.12 16.13
CA TRP A 50 18.68 12.83 16.03
C TRP A 50 17.89 12.76 17.32
N ALA A 51 17.32 13.88 17.72
CA ALA A 51 16.33 13.94 18.81
C ALA A 51 15.08 14.69 18.32
N ILE A 52 13.91 14.20 18.71
CA ILE A 52 12.60 14.76 18.40
C ILE A 52 11.85 14.90 19.72
N GLU A 53 11.49 16.12 20.08
CA GLU A 53 10.78 16.41 21.32
C GLU A 53 9.47 17.14 21.04
N THR A 54 8.38 16.66 21.61
CA THR A 54 7.08 17.34 21.67
C THR A 54 6.58 17.30 23.12
N SER A 55 5.42 17.88 23.41
CA SER A 55 4.78 17.75 24.72
C SER A 55 4.45 16.28 25.11
N ALA A 56 4.35 15.40 24.13
CA ALA A 56 3.96 13.99 24.31
C ALA A 56 5.05 12.99 23.91
N LEU A 57 6.14 13.43 23.28
CA LEU A 57 7.18 12.58 22.72
C LEU A 57 8.57 13.13 23.05
N ASP A 58 9.41 12.30 23.67
CA ASP A 58 10.87 12.49 23.76
C ASP A 58 11.51 11.27 23.11
N LEU A 59 12.01 11.43 21.89
CA LEU A 59 12.51 10.36 21.05
C LEU A 59 13.94 10.64 20.62
N ARG A 60 14.82 9.70 20.91
CA ARG A 60 16.17 9.62 20.33
C ARG A 60 16.18 8.50 19.33
N LEU A 61 16.62 8.77 18.10
CA LEU A 61 16.59 7.75 17.04
C LEU A 61 17.51 6.55 17.33
N GLU A 62 18.55 6.73 18.13
CA GLU A 62 19.41 5.65 18.57
C GLU A 62 18.68 4.59 19.42
N ASP A 63 17.62 4.99 20.12
CA ASP A 63 16.82 4.11 20.98
C ASP A 63 15.75 3.31 20.19
N VAL A 64 15.56 3.65 18.91
CA VAL A 64 14.61 2.94 18.06
C VAL A 64 15.23 1.65 17.54
N GLY A 65 14.75 0.50 18.01
CA GLY A 65 15.15 -0.82 17.52
C GLY A 65 14.42 -1.24 16.26
N ALA A 66 13.13 -0.90 16.16
CA ALA A 66 12.32 -1.17 14.96
C ALA A 66 11.33 -0.05 14.67
N ALA A 67 10.95 0.10 13.41
CA ALA A 67 10.03 1.12 12.97
C ALA A 67 8.98 0.59 11.97
N TYR A 68 7.76 1.07 12.11
CA TYR A 68 6.62 0.77 11.23
C TYR A 68 6.18 2.03 10.49
N TYR A 69 6.20 1.98 9.16
CA TYR A 69 5.79 3.09 8.30
C TYR A 69 4.40 2.84 7.73
N ARG A 70 3.43 3.69 8.14
CA ARG A 70 2.04 3.47 7.76
C ARG A 70 1.35 4.77 7.35
N ARG A 71 1.37 5.06 6.04
CA ARG A 71 0.66 6.19 5.42
C ARG A 71 0.76 7.50 6.20
N PRO A 72 1.94 7.99 6.55
CA PRO A 72 2.07 9.28 7.21
C PRO A 72 1.48 10.38 6.33
N GLY A 73 0.85 11.37 6.96
CA GLY A 73 0.38 12.58 6.29
C GLY A 73 1.55 13.54 5.99
N PRO A 74 1.35 14.54 5.15
CA PRO A 74 2.32 15.63 5.02
C PRO A 74 2.43 16.40 6.35
N PRO A 75 3.61 16.95 6.69
CA PRO A 75 3.72 17.89 7.81
C PRO A 75 2.78 19.10 7.61
N GLU A 76 2.06 19.48 8.67
CA GLU A 76 1.09 20.58 8.66
C GLU A 76 1.68 21.79 9.39
N PRO A 77 2.38 22.75 8.70
CA PRO A 77 2.89 23.95 9.34
C PRO A 77 1.77 24.81 9.90
N ALA A 78 1.86 25.20 11.16
CA ALA A 78 0.77 25.84 11.89
C ALA A 78 0.39 27.23 11.35
N GLU A 79 1.34 27.99 10.80
CA GLU A 79 1.09 29.34 10.27
C GLU A 79 2.07 29.66 9.12
N ALA A 80 1.50 29.92 7.96
CA ALA A 80 2.24 30.50 6.84
C ALA A 80 1.60 31.82 6.42
N ARG A 81 2.41 32.85 6.15
CA ARG A 81 1.95 34.18 5.75
C ARG A 81 1.27 34.18 4.38
N ASP A 82 1.67 33.26 3.53
CA ASP A 82 1.23 33.10 2.16
C ASP A 82 1.51 31.68 1.66
N GLU A 83 0.99 31.34 0.48
CA GLU A 83 1.15 30.03 -0.14
C GLU A 83 2.62 29.65 -0.44
N ALA A 84 3.46 30.62 -0.80
CA ALA A 84 4.88 30.39 -1.08
C ALA A 84 5.62 29.98 0.19
N THR A 85 5.35 30.67 1.32
CA THR A 85 5.88 30.34 2.64
C THR A 85 5.38 28.96 3.10
N ALA A 86 4.09 28.65 2.90
CA ALA A 86 3.53 27.34 3.24
C ALA A 86 4.26 26.21 2.50
N ARG A 87 4.50 26.40 1.20
CA ARG A 87 5.22 25.43 0.36
C ARG A 87 6.66 25.25 0.81
N TYR A 88 7.38 26.35 1.06
CA TYR A 88 8.76 26.32 1.57
C TYR A 88 8.85 25.54 2.89
N LEU A 89 7.98 25.84 3.85
CA LEU A 89 7.97 25.14 5.14
C LEU A 89 7.66 23.65 4.98
N ALA A 90 6.72 23.28 4.11
CA ALA A 90 6.41 21.89 3.82
C ALA A 90 7.59 21.14 3.20
N ASP A 91 8.35 21.81 2.30
CA ASP A 91 9.54 21.22 1.69
C ASP A 91 10.66 21.01 2.71
N GLU A 92 10.92 21.97 3.61
CA GLU A 92 11.91 21.85 4.69
C GLU A 92 11.56 20.71 5.64
N TRP A 93 10.31 20.59 6.08
CA TRP A 93 9.87 19.49 6.92
C TRP A 93 9.93 18.14 6.19
N SER A 94 9.65 18.11 4.89
CA SER A 94 9.79 16.91 4.06
C SER A 94 11.25 16.47 3.96
N ALA A 95 12.20 17.42 3.87
CA ALA A 95 13.62 17.12 3.87
C ALA A 95 14.07 16.52 5.21
N VAL A 96 13.63 17.10 6.33
CA VAL A 96 13.90 16.56 7.68
C VAL A 96 13.34 15.15 7.83
N THR A 97 12.07 14.93 7.47
CA THR A 97 11.46 13.61 7.59
C THR A 97 12.20 12.56 6.75
N LYS A 98 12.60 12.89 5.51
CA LYS A 98 13.43 11.99 4.69
C LYS A 98 14.76 11.66 5.35
N ALA A 99 15.42 12.63 5.98
CA ALA A 99 16.68 12.39 6.70
C ALA A 99 16.48 11.46 7.91
N LEU A 100 15.38 11.62 8.65
CA LEU A 100 15.00 10.71 9.74
C LEU A 100 14.73 9.30 9.24
N TRP A 101 14.04 9.15 8.11
CA TRP A 101 13.79 7.83 7.52
C TRP A 101 15.07 7.13 7.08
N ASN A 102 16.02 7.87 6.50
CA ASN A 102 17.35 7.34 6.17
C ASN A 102 18.14 6.91 7.42
N ALA A 103 18.05 7.68 8.52
CA ALA A 103 18.74 7.34 9.76
C ALA A 103 18.19 6.06 10.42
N LEU A 104 16.97 5.65 10.06
CA LEU A 104 16.34 4.40 10.52
C LEU A 104 16.48 3.25 9.51
N GLU A 105 17.26 3.41 8.43
CA GLU A 105 17.42 2.33 7.43
C GLU A 105 17.93 1.05 8.10
N GLY A 106 17.39 -0.09 7.68
CA GLY A 106 17.62 -1.39 8.31
C GLY A 106 16.76 -1.71 9.53
N ARG A 107 16.05 -0.71 10.10
CA ARG A 107 15.15 -0.89 11.26
C ARG A 107 13.66 -0.88 10.89
N TRP A 108 13.33 -0.66 9.62
CA TRP A 108 11.95 -0.63 9.15
C TRP A 108 11.38 -2.04 8.95
N LEU A 109 10.09 -2.23 9.27
CA LEU A 109 9.35 -3.39 8.78
C LEU A 109 9.40 -3.45 7.26
N SER A 110 9.12 -2.34 6.59
CA SER A 110 9.45 -2.10 5.19
C SER A 110 9.90 -0.65 5.07
N SER A 111 11.08 -0.43 4.46
CA SER A 111 11.62 0.92 4.29
C SER A 111 10.67 1.81 3.47
N PRO A 112 10.44 3.07 3.88
CA PRO A 112 9.65 4.02 3.08
C PRO A 112 10.12 4.13 1.63
N PHE A 113 11.42 4.02 1.40
CA PHE A 113 12.00 4.07 0.07
C PHE A 113 11.78 2.78 -0.72
N ALA A 114 11.77 1.61 -0.07
CA ALA A 114 11.38 0.35 -0.68
C ALA A 114 9.89 0.35 -1.04
N ILE A 115 9.04 0.86 -0.14
CA ILE A 115 7.60 1.05 -0.39
C ILE A 115 7.37 1.89 -1.64
N LEU A 116 8.02 3.06 -1.74
CA LEU A 116 7.90 3.94 -2.90
C LEU A 116 8.34 3.27 -4.20
N ARG A 117 9.46 2.53 -4.18
CA ARG A 117 9.93 1.77 -5.35
C ARG A 117 9.00 0.61 -5.72
N ALA A 118 8.33 0.03 -4.73
CA ALA A 118 7.44 -1.10 -4.93
C ALA A 118 6.05 -0.70 -5.46
N GLU A 119 5.66 0.59 -5.42
CA GLU A 119 4.41 1.10 -6.00
C GLU A 119 4.39 1.10 -7.54
N ASP A 120 5.51 0.80 -8.19
CA ASP A 120 5.65 0.70 -9.65
C ASP A 120 4.92 -0.54 -10.19
N LYS A 121 3.68 -0.38 -10.67
CA LYS A 121 2.84 -1.47 -11.18
C LYS A 121 3.45 -2.20 -12.40
N PRO A 122 4.04 -1.52 -13.41
CA PRO A 122 4.78 -2.20 -14.47
C PRO A 122 5.85 -3.16 -13.95
N ARG A 123 6.65 -2.69 -12.98
CA ARG A 123 7.68 -3.51 -12.33
C ARG A 123 7.08 -4.69 -11.57
N GLN A 124 5.98 -4.48 -10.83
CA GLN A 124 5.28 -5.56 -10.12
C GLN A 124 4.82 -6.67 -11.07
N LEU A 125 4.16 -6.31 -12.18
CA LEU A 125 3.66 -7.26 -13.17
C LEU A 125 4.81 -8.05 -13.83
N ALA A 126 5.90 -7.37 -14.20
CA ALA A 126 7.08 -8.03 -14.79
C ALA A 126 7.74 -9.00 -13.79
N MET A 127 7.89 -8.60 -12.52
CA MET A 127 8.48 -9.45 -11.49
C MET A 127 7.58 -10.64 -11.14
N ALA A 128 6.27 -10.43 -11.04
CA ALA A 128 5.30 -11.50 -10.79
C ALA A 128 5.33 -12.55 -11.92
N SER A 129 5.32 -12.09 -13.17
CA SER A 129 5.46 -12.98 -14.33
C SER A 129 6.78 -13.77 -14.31
N ALA A 130 7.91 -13.11 -14.00
CA ALA A 130 9.23 -13.78 -13.88
C ALA A 130 9.30 -14.78 -12.73
N LEU A 131 8.45 -14.63 -11.69
CA LEU A 131 8.32 -15.58 -10.58
C LEU A 131 7.33 -16.71 -10.88
N GLY A 132 6.72 -16.73 -12.08
CA GLY A 132 5.79 -17.76 -12.51
C GLY A 132 4.37 -17.61 -11.97
N PHE A 133 3.96 -16.40 -11.58
CA PHE A 133 2.53 -16.12 -11.42
C PHE A 133 1.84 -16.10 -12.78
N ASP A 134 0.60 -16.57 -12.84
CA ASP A 134 -0.29 -16.22 -13.92
C ASP A 134 -0.62 -14.73 -13.81
N VAL A 135 -0.30 -13.97 -14.87
CA VAL A 135 -0.58 -12.54 -14.99
C VAL A 135 -1.50 -12.33 -16.18
N PRO A 136 -2.65 -11.65 -16.03
CA PRO A 136 -3.53 -11.41 -17.18
C PRO A 136 -2.81 -10.63 -18.29
N GLU A 137 -3.10 -10.94 -19.57
CA GLU A 137 -2.55 -10.16 -20.69
C GLU A 137 -2.76 -8.66 -20.43
N THR A 138 -1.68 -7.89 -20.44
CA THR A 138 -1.68 -6.50 -20.02
C THR A 138 -0.96 -5.63 -21.04
N LEU A 139 -1.55 -4.49 -21.38
CA LEU A 139 -0.96 -3.40 -22.15
C LEU A 139 -1.02 -2.12 -21.32
N ILE A 140 0.08 -1.39 -21.22
CA ILE A 140 0.12 -0.05 -20.63
C ILE A 140 0.47 0.91 -21.76
N SER A 141 -0.48 1.77 -22.13
CA SER A 141 -0.31 2.62 -23.32
C SER A 141 -1.20 3.86 -23.29
N ASN A 142 -0.76 4.91 -23.96
CA ASN A 142 -1.55 6.04 -24.43
C ASN A 142 -1.62 6.09 -25.97
N ASP A 143 -1.13 5.06 -26.66
CA ASP A 143 -1.29 4.93 -28.12
C ASP A 143 -2.67 4.38 -28.45
N PHE A 144 -3.45 5.18 -29.19
CA PHE A 144 -4.83 4.82 -29.53
C PHE A 144 -4.92 3.57 -30.39
N ALA A 145 -3.98 3.36 -31.32
CA ALA A 145 -4.02 2.21 -32.20
C ALA A 145 -3.76 0.92 -31.45
N ALA A 146 -2.73 0.92 -30.58
CA ALA A 146 -2.41 -0.21 -29.71
C ALA A 146 -3.53 -0.52 -28.72
N ALA A 147 -4.07 0.52 -28.05
CA ALA A 147 -5.19 0.38 -27.11
C ALA A 147 -6.45 -0.16 -27.80
N SER A 148 -6.80 0.39 -28.98
CA SER A 148 -7.95 -0.04 -29.75
C SER A 148 -7.83 -1.50 -30.21
N ALA A 149 -6.66 -1.90 -30.69
CA ALA A 149 -6.38 -3.29 -31.08
C ALA A 149 -6.45 -4.24 -29.88
N PHE A 150 -6.00 -3.81 -28.71
CA PHE A 150 -6.12 -4.58 -27.48
C PHE A 150 -7.59 -4.72 -27.06
N VAL A 151 -8.35 -3.64 -26.97
CA VAL A 151 -9.74 -3.65 -26.50
C VAL A 151 -10.69 -4.35 -27.49
N ALA A 152 -10.39 -4.31 -28.81
CA ALA A 152 -11.18 -5.01 -29.82
C ALA A 152 -11.25 -6.54 -29.61
N LYS A 153 -10.27 -7.12 -28.96
CA LYS A 153 -10.37 -8.51 -28.45
C LYS A 153 -11.27 -8.48 -27.23
N ALA A 154 -12.30 -9.31 -27.15
CA ALA A 154 -13.31 -9.31 -26.07
C ALA A 154 -12.71 -9.36 -24.62
N GLY A 155 -13.42 -8.78 -23.66
CA GLY A 155 -13.10 -8.89 -22.22
C GLY A 155 -11.91 -8.03 -21.78
N ALA A 156 -11.87 -6.75 -22.13
CA ALA A 156 -10.88 -5.81 -21.64
C ALA A 156 -11.43 -4.97 -20.48
N ILE A 157 -10.59 -4.76 -19.48
CA ILE A 157 -10.80 -3.81 -18.39
C ILE A 157 -9.75 -2.71 -18.45
N GLY A 158 -10.12 -1.52 -17.97
CA GLY A 158 -9.23 -0.37 -17.80
C GLY A 158 -9.03 -0.04 -16.34
N LYS A 159 -7.81 0.33 -15.95
CA LYS A 159 -7.48 0.78 -14.59
C LYS A 159 -6.37 1.82 -14.59
N PRO A 160 -6.37 2.75 -13.61
CA PRO A 160 -5.33 3.76 -13.49
C PRO A 160 -4.00 3.14 -13.07
N LEU A 161 -2.88 3.74 -13.49
CA LEU A 161 -1.54 3.32 -13.07
C LEU A 161 -1.29 3.61 -11.59
N ARG A 162 -1.66 4.79 -11.11
CA ARG A 162 -1.27 5.22 -9.76
C ARG A 162 -2.47 5.57 -8.88
N HIS A 163 -3.25 6.53 -9.28
CA HIS A 163 -4.32 7.08 -8.44
C HIS A 163 -5.68 6.60 -8.92
N SER A 164 -6.46 6.11 -7.96
CA SER A 164 -7.90 5.89 -8.14
C SER A 164 -8.74 7.12 -7.75
N LEU A 165 -8.15 8.14 -7.10
CA LEU A 165 -8.85 9.34 -6.66
C LEU A 165 -8.52 10.53 -7.57
N VAL A 166 -9.55 11.14 -8.14
CA VAL A 166 -9.47 12.43 -8.85
C VAL A 166 -10.13 13.48 -7.97
N GLU A 167 -9.33 14.40 -7.43
CA GLU A 167 -9.83 15.49 -6.61
C GLU A 167 -10.40 16.60 -7.51
N ARG A 168 -11.68 16.94 -7.29
CA ARG A 168 -12.37 18.05 -7.97
C ARG A 168 -12.91 19.02 -6.93
N GLY A 169 -12.09 19.97 -6.50
CA GLY A 169 -12.43 20.86 -5.38
C GLY A 169 -12.65 20.06 -4.10
N ASP A 170 -13.78 20.27 -3.42
CA ASP A 170 -14.12 19.55 -2.18
C ASP A 170 -14.68 18.13 -2.43
N ALA A 171 -14.89 17.74 -3.69
CA ALA A 171 -15.38 16.42 -4.08
C ALA A 171 -14.26 15.56 -4.67
N GLY A 172 -14.16 14.32 -4.22
CA GLY A 172 -13.27 13.31 -4.79
C GLY A 172 -14.06 12.29 -5.61
N GLU A 173 -13.60 11.99 -6.81
CA GLU A 173 -14.15 10.93 -7.65
C GLU A 173 -13.17 9.75 -7.66
N VAL A 174 -13.64 8.56 -7.26
CA VAL A 174 -12.81 7.35 -7.26
C VAL A 174 -12.96 6.63 -8.60
N LEU A 175 -11.85 6.44 -9.31
CA LEU A 175 -11.79 5.65 -10.53
C LEU A 175 -11.56 4.18 -10.17
N PHE A 176 -12.57 3.36 -10.36
CA PHE A 176 -12.48 1.91 -10.21
C PHE A 176 -12.06 1.23 -11.51
N THR A 177 -11.69 -0.04 -11.40
CA THR A 177 -11.54 -0.91 -12.56
C THR A 177 -12.88 -1.03 -13.29
N ALA A 178 -12.90 -0.78 -14.59
CA ALA A 178 -14.12 -0.82 -15.40
C ALA A 178 -13.94 -1.67 -16.67
N ARG A 179 -14.99 -2.37 -17.09
CA ARG A 179 -15.06 -3.00 -18.41
C ARG A 179 -15.03 -1.94 -19.47
N LEU A 180 -14.32 -2.20 -20.55
CA LEU A 180 -14.16 -1.28 -21.67
C LEU A 180 -14.95 -1.77 -22.87
N ASP A 181 -15.79 -0.88 -23.40
CA ASP A 181 -16.35 -1.04 -24.75
C ASP A 181 -15.28 -0.82 -25.82
N PRO A 182 -15.47 -1.34 -27.05
CA PRO A 182 -14.59 -1.04 -28.17
C PRO A 182 -14.37 0.45 -28.35
N LEU A 183 -13.09 0.87 -28.38
CA LEU A 183 -12.74 2.28 -28.52
C LEU A 183 -13.17 2.84 -29.89
N ARG A 184 -13.78 4.00 -29.89
CA ARG A 184 -14.25 4.72 -31.08
C ARG A 184 -13.25 5.80 -31.47
N PRO A 185 -13.22 6.25 -32.73
CA PRO A 185 -12.32 7.31 -33.19
C PRO A 185 -12.37 8.59 -32.35
N MET A 186 -13.53 8.92 -31.76
CA MET A 186 -13.70 10.08 -30.87
C MET A 186 -12.96 9.95 -29.55
N ASP A 187 -12.65 8.72 -29.09
CA ASP A 187 -11.97 8.46 -27.84
C ASP A 187 -10.44 8.68 -27.96
N ARG A 188 -9.92 8.89 -29.18
CA ARG A 188 -8.49 9.07 -29.50
C ARG A 188 -7.84 10.15 -28.61
N THR A 189 -8.45 11.31 -28.51
CA THR A 189 -7.92 12.42 -27.72
C THR A 189 -7.81 12.05 -26.23
N ALA A 190 -8.86 11.43 -25.67
CA ALA A 190 -8.88 11.02 -24.28
C ALA A 190 -7.79 9.97 -23.97
N VAL A 191 -7.65 8.96 -24.87
CA VAL A 191 -6.61 7.91 -24.71
C VAL A 191 -5.21 8.51 -24.74
N SER A 192 -4.95 9.52 -25.59
CA SER A 192 -3.62 10.11 -25.73
C SER A 192 -3.19 11.00 -24.56
N LEU A 193 -4.09 11.39 -23.66
CA LEU A 193 -3.79 12.28 -22.52
C LEU A 193 -2.86 11.64 -21.48
N ALA A 194 -3.03 10.34 -21.20
CA ALA A 194 -2.21 9.64 -20.22
C ALA A 194 -2.21 8.12 -20.48
N PRO A 195 -1.12 7.40 -20.14
CA PRO A 195 -1.11 5.94 -20.19
C PRO A 195 -2.14 5.34 -19.23
N VAL A 196 -2.83 4.30 -19.69
CA VAL A 196 -3.81 3.51 -18.95
C VAL A 196 -3.37 2.04 -18.95
N ILE A 197 -3.69 1.30 -17.92
CA ILE A 197 -3.55 -0.15 -17.89
C ILE A 197 -4.79 -0.75 -18.57
N TYR A 198 -4.61 -1.37 -19.72
CA TYR A 198 -5.59 -2.25 -20.37
C TYR A 198 -5.22 -3.69 -19.99
N GLN A 199 -6.18 -4.44 -19.48
CA GLN A 199 -5.91 -5.80 -19.03
C GLN A 199 -7.05 -6.74 -19.45
N ARG A 200 -6.75 -8.03 -19.71
CA ARG A 200 -7.79 -9.04 -19.92
C ARG A 200 -8.54 -9.26 -18.64
N GLU A 201 -9.85 -9.24 -18.73
CA GLU A 201 -10.72 -9.61 -17.62
C GLU A 201 -10.59 -11.11 -17.37
N VAL A 202 -10.32 -11.48 -16.12
CA VAL A 202 -10.31 -12.86 -15.66
C VAL A 202 -11.67 -13.17 -15.06
N ARG A 203 -12.32 -14.24 -15.53
CA ARG A 203 -13.57 -14.75 -14.90
C ARG A 203 -13.22 -15.32 -13.55
N LYS A 204 -13.54 -14.59 -12.51
CA LYS A 204 -13.21 -14.96 -11.13
C LYS A 204 -14.32 -15.76 -10.45
N ALA A 205 -13.89 -16.70 -9.60
CA ALA A 205 -14.74 -17.28 -8.58
C ALA A 205 -14.82 -16.36 -7.36
N TYR A 206 -13.66 -15.79 -6.94
CA TYR A 206 -13.55 -14.80 -5.86
C TYR A 206 -12.24 -14.03 -5.98
N ASP A 207 -12.19 -12.86 -5.36
CA ASP A 207 -10.95 -12.12 -5.15
C ASP A 207 -10.19 -12.67 -3.93
N VAL A 208 -8.88 -12.54 -3.92
CA VAL A 208 -8.04 -12.96 -2.80
C VAL A 208 -7.15 -11.82 -2.36
N ARG A 209 -7.19 -11.51 -1.07
CA ARG A 209 -6.22 -10.66 -0.40
C ARG A 209 -5.20 -11.54 0.34
N ALA A 210 -4.01 -11.70 -0.23
CA ALA A 210 -2.89 -12.37 0.42
C ALA A 210 -1.99 -11.32 1.10
N THR A 211 -1.90 -11.38 2.42
CA THR A 211 -1.08 -10.47 3.22
C THR A 211 0.19 -11.18 3.65
N VAL A 212 1.32 -10.73 3.13
CA VAL A 212 2.65 -11.23 3.50
C VAL A 212 3.19 -10.40 4.65
N ILE A 213 3.68 -11.06 5.70
CA ILE A 213 4.31 -10.43 6.88
C ILE A 213 5.52 -11.30 7.24
N GLY A 214 6.73 -10.79 6.98
CA GLY A 214 7.94 -11.61 7.05
C GLY A 214 7.83 -12.82 6.12
N ASP A 215 7.97 -14.01 6.69
CA ASP A 215 7.83 -15.28 5.96
C ASP A 215 6.41 -15.88 6.03
N ARG A 216 5.48 -15.21 6.72
CA ARG A 216 4.09 -15.67 6.85
C ARG A 216 3.20 -15.07 5.77
N VAL A 217 2.29 -15.88 5.25
CA VAL A 217 1.27 -15.46 4.28
C VAL A 217 -0.10 -15.78 4.85
N PHE A 218 -0.92 -14.76 4.97
CA PHE A 218 -2.32 -14.85 5.42
C PHE A 218 -3.22 -14.53 4.25
N ALA A 219 -4.20 -15.34 3.96
CA ALA A 219 -5.07 -15.13 2.83
C ALA A 219 -6.55 -15.06 3.23
N ALA A 220 -7.26 -14.14 2.59
CA ALA A 220 -8.70 -14.00 2.71
C ALA A 220 -9.35 -14.04 1.32
N ALA A 221 -10.34 -14.89 1.14
CA ALA A 221 -11.25 -14.84 0.01
C ALA A 221 -12.27 -13.71 0.22
N ILE A 222 -12.54 -12.98 -0.85
CA ILE A 222 -13.53 -11.89 -0.90
C ILE A 222 -14.55 -12.28 -1.98
N HIS A 223 -15.76 -12.60 -1.56
CA HIS A 223 -16.82 -13.11 -2.45
C HIS A 223 -17.50 -11.94 -3.19
N SER A 224 -16.76 -11.32 -4.09
CA SER A 224 -17.21 -10.16 -4.89
C SER A 224 -18.25 -10.51 -5.94
N GLN A 225 -18.38 -11.79 -6.27
CA GLN A 225 -19.32 -12.29 -7.29
C GLN A 225 -20.76 -12.43 -6.77
N ASP A 226 -20.96 -12.26 -5.46
CA ASP A 226 -22.30 -12.31 -4.87
C ASP A 226 -23.16 -11.07 -5.25
N HIS A 227 -22.56 -10.04 -5.88
CA HIS A 227 -23.23 -8.78 -6.24
C HIS A 227 -22.67 -8.20 -7.55
N ASP A 228 -23.53 -7.78 -8.47
CA ASP A 228 -23.17 -7.25 -9.81
C ASP A 228 -22.21 -6.04 -9.71
N GLU A 229 -22.42 -5.13 -8.77
CA GLU A 229 -21.62 -3.91 -8.60
C GLU A 229 -20.16 -4.15 -8.13
N THR A 230 -19.89 -5.31 -7.53
CA THR A 230 -18.55 -5.70 -7.06
C THR A 230 -17.88 -6.74 -7.96
N GLU A 231 -18.57 -7.19 -9.01
CA GLU A 231 -18.11 -8.23 -9.92
C GLU A 231 -16.75 -7.92 -10.55
N VAL A 232 -16.51 -6.69 -11.01
CA VAL A 232 -15.26 -6.27 -11.64
C VAL A 232 -14.24 -5.80 -10.61
N ASP A 233 -14.65 -4.95 -9.68
CA ASP A 233 -13.81 -4.42 -8.60
C ASP A 233 -14.56 -4.53 -7.28
N TRP A 234 -14.08 -5.39 -6.38
CA TRP A 234 -14.73 -5.63 -5.08
C TRP A 234 -14.84 -4.36 -4.20
N ARG A 235 -14.07 -3.31 -4.51
CA ARG A 235 -14.09 -2.01 -3.81
C ARG A 235 -15.22 -1.10 -4.32
N SER A 236 -15.81 -1.43 -5.45
CA SER A 236 -16.93 -0.68 -6.02
C SER A 236 -18.18 -0.83 -5.14
N GLY A 237 -19.02 0.19 -5.09
CA GLY A 237 -20.31 0.15 -4.41
C GLY A 237 -20.27 0.31 -2.88
N THR A 238 -19.12 0.54 -2.25
CA THR A 238 -19.00 0.75 -0.78
C THR A 238 -19.71 -0.30 0.10
N ARG A 239 -19.83 -1.53 -0.39
CA ARG A 239 -20.55 -2.59 0.33
C ARG A 239 -19.79 -3.06 1.57
N LEU A 240 -20.50 -3.02 2.70
CA LEU A 240 -19.97 -3.49 4.00
C LEU A 240 -20.30 -4.96 4.28
N ASP A 241 -21.20 -5.56 3.48
CA ASP A 241 -21.76 -6.91 3.67
C ASP A 241 -21.09 -8.01 2.82
N LEU A 242 -20.05 -7.70 2.06
CA LEU A 242 -19.28 -8.73 1.34
C LEU A 242 -18.76 -9.81 2.29
N ARG A 243 -18.99 -11.05 1.94
CA ARG A 243 -18.48 -12.21 2.67
C ARG A 243 -16.96 -12.29 2.52
N HIS A 244 -16.28 -12.44 3.65
CA HIS A 244 -14.84 -12.63 3.74
C HIS A 244 -14.56 -13.91 4.53
N GLU A 245 -13.61 -14.69 4.04
CA GLU A 245 -13.29 -15.99 4.62
C GLU A 245 -11.76 -16.16 4.65
N ALA A 246 -11.23 -16.61 5.79
CA ALA A 246 -9.82 -17.02 5.85
C ALA A 246 -9.64 -18.30 5.03
N ILE A 247 -8.67 -18.31 4.14
CA ILE A 247 -8.37 -19.45 3.28
C ILE A 247 -6.90 -19.85 3.35
N GLU A 248 -6.59 -21.07 3.00
CA GLU A 248 -5.24 -21.55 2.75
C GLU A 248 -4.93 -21.50 1.25
N LEU A 249 -3.80 -20.89 0.88
CA LEU A 249 -3.34 -20.88 -0.50
C LEU A 249 -2.50 -22.14 -0.80
N PRO A 250 -2.43 -22.58 -2.06
CA PRO A 250 -1.47 -23.58 -2.49
C PRO A 250 -0.03 -23.18 -2.15
N ALA A 251 0.80 -24.15 -1.82
CA ALA A 251 2.18 -23.91 -1.37
C ALA A 251 3.01 -23.11 -2.39
N ASP A 252 2.85 -23.40 -3.68
CA ASP A 252 3.54 -22.67 -4.75
C ASP A 252 3.13 -21.19 -4.83
N ILE A 253 1.85 -20.88 -4.58
CA ILE A 253 1.34 -19.48 -4.52
C ILE A 253 1.88 -18.78 -3.28
N ILE A 254 1.94 -19.45 -2.13
CA ILE A 254 2.57 -18.94 -0.91
C ILE A 254 4.03 -18.57 -1.18
N ASP A 255 4.80 -19.46 -1.79
CA ASP A 255 6.22 -19.24 -2.09
C ASP A 255 6.42 -18.08 -3.08
N LYS A 256 5.58 -17.98 -4.11
CA LYS A 256 5.60 -16.85 -5.05
C LYS A 256 5.27 -15.52 -4.34
N CYS A 257 4.29 -15.49 -3.43
CA CYS A 257 3.95 -14.30 -2.65
C CYS A 257 5.12 -13.82 -1.79
N ARG A 258 5.80 -14.74 -1.07
CA ARG A 258 7.01 -14.45 -0.30
C ARG A 258 8.13 -13.91 -1.19
N ALA A 259 8.44 -14.64 -2.27
CA ALA A 259 9.52 -14.29 -3.19
C ALA A 259 9.31 -12.90 -3.83
N LEU A 260 8.07 -12.56 -4.21
CA LEU A 260 7.75 -11.24 -4.77
C LEU A 260 7.96 -10.13 -3.72
N THR A 261 7.47 -10.34 -2.50
CA THR A 261 7.61 -9.37 -1.41
C THR A 261 9.09 -9.13 -1.09
N GLN A 262 9.89 -10.18 -0.97
CA GLN A 262 11.33 -10.10 -0.71
C GLN A 262 12.10 -9.42 -1.87
N LYS A 263 11.79 -9.75 -3.14
CA LYS A 263 12.42 -9.11 -4.31
C LYS A 263 12.10 -7.62 -4.44
N LEU A 264 11.03 -7.16 -3.80
CA LEU A 264 10.67 -5.74 -3.71
C LEU A 264 11.29 -5.05 -2.48
N ASP A 265 12.19 -5.72 -1.74
CA ASP A 265 12.77 -5.24 -0.48
C ASP A 265 11.72 -4.96 0.60
N LEU A 266 10.64 -5.71 0.62
CA LEU A 266 9.55 -5.56 1.57
C LEU A 266 9.52 -6.72 2.56
N ARG A 267 9.11 -6.43 3.80
CA ARG A 267 8.68 -7.44 4.79
C ARG A 267 7.16 -7.48 4.96
N TYR A 268 6.47 -6.50 4.41
CA TYR A 268 5.02 -6.43 4.38
C TYR A 268 4.53 -6.15 2.96
N GLY A 269 3.51 -6.88 2.52
CA GLY A 269 2.85 -6.63 1.25
C GLY A 269 1.43 -7.20 1.23
N ALA A 270 0.47 -6.42 0.76
CA ALA A 270 -0.90 -6.85 0.53
C ALA A 270 -1.08 -7.14 -0.96
N ILE A 271 -1.07 -8.42 -1.33
CA ILE A 271 -1.15 -8.90 -2.70
C ILE A 271 -2.62 -9.15 -3.05
N ASP A 272 -3.04 -8.61 -4.17
CA ASP A 272 -4.35 -8.86 -4.76
C ASP A 272 -4.22 -9.94 -5.85
N LEU A 273 -4.93 -11.05 -5.67
CA LEU A 273 -5.04 -12.14 -6.62
C LEU A 273 -6.51 -12.35 -6.99
N ILE A 274 -6.75 -13.02 -8.10
CA ILE A 274 -8.03 -13.61 -8.46
C ILE A 274 -7.88 -15.14 -8.43
N ALA A 275 -8.80 -15.83 -7.77
CA ALA A 275 -9.03 -17.24 -8.01
C ALA A 275 -10.08 -17.38 -9.11
N ASP A 276 -9.74 -18.07 -10.20
CA ASP A 276 -10.70 -18.35 -11.26
C ASP A 276 -11.52 -19.61 -10.97
N GLN A 277 -12.45 -19.93 -11.87
CA GLN A 277 -13.34 -21.08 -11.71
C GLN A 277 -12.61 -22.43 -11.87
N ASP A 278 -11.42 -22.43 -12.46
CA ASP A 278 -10.57 -23.62 -12.64
C ASP A 278 -9.57 -23.81 -11.48
N GLY A 279 -9.60 -22.91 -10.47
CA GLY A 279 -8.73 -22.93 -9.30
C GLY A 279 -7.34 -22.35 -9.53
N ARG A 280 -7.11 -21.61 -10.62
CA ARG A 280 -5.86 -20.89 -10.86
C ARG A 280 -5.87 -19.54 -10.15
N TYR A 281 -4.67 -19.10 -9.75
CA TYR A 281 -4.48 -17.82 -9.06
C TYR A 281 -3.77 -16.83 -9.98
N TRP A 282 -4.46 -15.74 -10.30
CA TRP A 282 -3.97 -14.67 -11.18
C TRP A 282 -3.50 -13.47 -10.36
N PHE A 283 -2.28 -13.03 -10.59
CA PHE A 283 -1.72 -11.87 -9.92
C PHE A 283 -2.26 -10.57 -10.52
N LEU A 284 -2.68 -9.64 -9.66
CA LEU A 284 -3.13 -8.31 -10.09
C LEU A 284 -2.16 -7.20 -9.70
N GLU A 285 -1.85 -7.09 -8.41
CA GLU A 285 -0.95 -6.09 -7.85
C GLU A 285 -0.48 -6.48 -6.44
N ILE A 286 0.59 -5.83 -5.97
CA ILE A 286 0.97 -5.79 -4.56
C ILE A 286 0.90 -4.37 -4.06
N ASN A 287 0.19 -4.15 -2.95
CA ASN A 287 0.16 -2.88 -2.24
C ASN A 287 1.14 -2.95 -1.06
N PRO A 288 2.32 -2.28 -1.15
CA PRO A 288 3.36 -2.35 -0.13
C PRO A 288 2.97 -1.66 1.17
N ASN A 289 1.90 -0.87 1.15
CA ASN A 289 1.36 -0.16 2.31
C ASN A 289 -0.17 -0.34 2.38
N GLY A 290 -0.65 -1.55 2.03
CA GLY A 290 -2.07 -1.90 1.95
C GLY A 290 -2.76 -1.91 3.32
N GLN A 291 -4.06 -1.62 3.34
CA GLN A 291 -4.87 -1.76 4.56
C GLN A 291 -5.11 -3.24 4.87
N TRP A 292 -4.99 -3.61 6.14
CA TRP A 292 -5.13 -4.99 6.61
C TRP A 292 -6.08 -5.14 7.82
N ALA A 293 -6.27 -4.10 8.64
CA ALA A 293 -7.08 -4.20 9.85
C ALA A 293 -8.52 -4.68 9.60
N TRP A 294 -9.11 -4.31 8.45
CA TRP A 294 -10.44 -4.76 8.06
C TRP A 294 -10.48 -6.26 7.74
N ILE A 295 -9.37 -6.84 7.21
CA ILE A 295 -9.23 -8.29 7.00
C ILE A 295 -9.21 -8.99 8.36
N GLU A 296 -8.35 -8.55 9.30
CA GLU A 296 -8.29 -9.12 10.65
C GLU A 296 -9.66 -9.10 11.32
N ARG A 297 -10.37 -7.96 11.27
CA ARG A 297 -11.71 -7.84 11.88
C ARG A 297 -12.74 -8.80 11.28
N ARG A 298 -12.66 -9.10 9.99
CA ARG A 298 -13.64 -9.91 9.27
C ARG A 298 -13.34 -11.39 9.30
N THR A 299 -12.06 -11.76 9.37
CA THR A 299 -11.60 -13.15 9.24
C THR A 299 -11.01 -13.72 10.51
N GLY A 300 -10.64 -12.89 11.48
CA GLY A 300 -9.93 -13.32 12.69
C GLY A 300 -8.46 -13.68 12.46
N LEU A 301 -7.90 -13.44 11.25
CA LEU A 301 -6.48 -13.67 10.98
C LEU A 301 -5.61 -12.76 11.85
N PRO A 302 -4.54 -13.27 12.51
CA PRO A 302 -3.78 -12.55 13.52
C PRO A 302 -2.71 -11.61 12.91
N LEU A 303 -3.13 -10.65 12.07
CA LEU A 303 -2.22 -9.80 11.30
C LEU A 303 -1.47 -8.80 12.17
N ALA A 304 -2.15 -8.18 13.14
CA ALA A 304 -1.51 -7.27 14.11
C ALA A 304 -0.43 -7.98 14.91
N SER A 305 -0.74 -9.18 15.42
CA SER A 305 0.22 -10.03 16.13
C SER A 305 1.43 -10.37 15.27
N ALA A 306 1.19 -10.75 14.01
CA ALA A 306 2.24 -11.09 13.05
C ALA A 306 3.17 -9.88 12.74
N ILE A 307 2.61 -8.68 12.58
CA ILE A 307 3.39 -7.46 12.37
C ILE A 307 4.24 -7.14 13.60
N VAL A 308 3.70 -7.29 14.81
CA VAL A 308 4.44 -7.05 16.04
C VAL A 308 5.57 -8.06 16.22
N ASP A 309 5.36 -9.35 15.87
CA ASP A 309 6.42 -10.37 15.88
C ASP A 309 7.61 -9.95 14.98
N GLU A 310 7.32 -9.46 13.75
CA GLU A 310 8.36 -8.97 12.85
C GLU A 310 9.09 -7.74 13.41
N LEU A 311 8.37 -6.80 14.01
CA LEU A 311 8.97 -5.62 14.64
C LEU A 311 9.86 -6.02 15.83
N GLU A 312 9.45 -7.00 16.63
CA GLU A 312 10.27 -7.55 17.72
C GLU A 312 11.53 -8.25 17.19
N THR A 313 11.42 -8.98 16.09
CA THR A 313 12.56 -9.63 15.41
C THR A 313 13.58 -8.60 14.89
N ILE A 314 13.10 -7.49 14.31
CA ILE A 314 13.98 -6.42 13.83
C ILE A 314 14.66 -5.69 14.99
N ALA A 315 13.97 -5.54 16.11
CA ALA A 315 14.48 -4.83 17.30
C ALA A 315 15.47 -5.67 18.14
N ALA A 316 15.56 -6.98 17.91
CA ALA A 316 16.43 -7.90 18.64
C ALA A 316 17.89 -7.81 18.18
#